data_1a63f9289f295d80457a9f336f043821
#
_entry.id   1a63f9289f295d80457a9f336f043821
#
_cell.length_a   1.000
_cell.length_b   1.000
_cell.length_c   1.000
_cell.angle_alpha   90.00
_cell.angle_beta   90.00
_cell.angle_gamma   90.00
#
_symmetry.space_group_name_H-M   'P 1'
#
loop_
_entity.id
_entity.type
_entity.pdbx_description
1 polymer ?
#
loop_
_entity_poly.entity_id
_entity_poly.type
_entity_poly.pdbx_seq_one_letter_code
_entity_poly.pdbx_strand_id
1 'polypeptide(L)'
;MTDQQIFELASIFRNAIIEARNQGCFHGDLTFWHFPRGCCGDTCYLLASFLKEYGVETIYVCGNRGRQSHAWLVVNDHRVKQPNPHLVGVDPQYRQLISLYGNDIAETIDKTRYTARDLTHGLVIDITADQFDEPAVYVGNRNEFYRRHTFYDAHICNGVHEYRLNKLYREIAEFLS
;
A
#
# COMPACT_ATOMS: atom_id res chain seq x y z
N MET A 1 17.29 4.81 -7.21
CA MET A 1 17.43 3.90 -6.04
C MET A 1 17.37 2.46 -6.53
N THR A 2 18.16 1.57 -5.95
CA THR A 2 18.16 0.13 -6.30
C THR A 2 17.07 -0.62 -5.49
N ASP A 3 16.65 -1.79 -5.98
CA ASP A 3 15.68 -2.63 -5.28
C ASP A 3 16.21 -3.06 -3.89
N GLN A 4 17.53 -3.27 -3.76
CA GLN A 4 18.19 -3.57 -2.48
C GLN A 4 18.09 -2.39 -1.50
N GLN A 5 18.29 -1.16 -1.94
CA GLN A 5 18.13 0.04 -1.09
C GLN A 5 16.68 0.22 -0.63
N ILE A 6 15.71 -0.09 -1.49
CA ILE A 6 14.28 -0.06 -1.12
C ILE A 6 13.98 -1.14 -0.08
N PHE A 7 14.56 -2.34 -0.22
CA PHE A 7 14.41 -3.41 0.77
C PHE A 7 14.98 -3.01 2.14
N GLU A 8 16.13 -2.35 2.16
CA GLU A 8 16.76 -1.85 3.39
C GLU A 8 15.87 -0.80 4.08
N LEU A 9 15.35 0.18 3.32
CA LEU A 9 14.42 1.18 3.85
C LEU A 9 13.13 0.54 4.40
N ALA A 10 12.54 -0.39 3.65
CA ALA A 10 11.33 -1.11 4.08
C ALA A 10 11.60 -1.91 5.38
N SER A 11 12.78 -2.51 5.50
CA SER A 11 13.21 -3.25 6.69
C SER A 11 13.41 -2.33 7.89
N ILE A 12 14.06 -1.18 7.70
CA ILE A 12 14.24 -0.15 8.73
C ILE A 12 12.87 0.30 9.25
N PHE A 13 11.96 0.64 8.35
CA PHE A 13 10.64 1.11 8.73
C PHE A 13 9.82 0.03 9.48
N ARG A 14 9.85 -1.22 9.01
CA ARG A 14 9.21 -2.32 9.72
C ARG A 14 9.77 -2.52 11.13
N ASN A 15 11.09 -2.46 11.29
CA ASN A 15 11.74 -2.60 12.59
C ASN A 15 11.34 -1.46 13.53
N ALA A 16 11.24 -0.23 13.03
CA ALA A 16 10.75 0.91 13.80
C ALA A 16 9.31 0.70 14.30
N ILE A 17 8.41 0.14 13.48
CA ILE A 17 7.04 -0.23 13.92
C ILE A 17 7.11 -1.26 15.05
N ILE A 18 7.93 -2.29 14.90
CA ILE A 18 8.06 -3.35 15.93
C ILE A 18 8.59 -2.76 17.24
N GLU A 19 9.59 -1.90 17.16
CA GLU A 19 10.17 -1.26 18.35
C GLU A 19 9.16 -0.31 19.03
N ALA A 20 8.49 0.56 18.27
CA ALA A 20 7.43 1.42 18.79
C ALA A 20 6.33 0.62 19.50
N ARG A 21 5.91 -0.52 18.92
CA ARG A 21 4.96 -1.43 19.55
C ARG A 21 5.50 -2.01 20.86
N ASN A 22 6.76 -2.47 20.89
CA ASN A 22 7.40 -3.05 22.07
C ASN A 22 7.53 -2.02 23.20
N GLN A 23 7.74 -0.76 22.87
CA GLN A 23 7.78 0.36 23.83
C GLN A 23 6.36 0.83 24.24
N GLY A 24 5.31 0.21 23.73
CA GLY A 24 3.93 0.50 24.12
C GLY A 24 3.32 1.74 23.46
N CYS A 25 3.93 2.30 22.42
CA CYS A 25 3.41 3.49 21.74
C CYS A 25 1.99 3.29 21.18
N PHE A 26 1.60 2.06 20.86
CA PHE A 26 0.31 1.75 20.23
C PHE A 26 -0.79 1.33 21.21
N HIS A 27 -0.65 1.61 22.52
CA HIS A 27 -1.65 1.21 23.53
C HIS A 27 -3.07 1.72 23.24
N GLY A 28 -3.21 2.83 22.55
CA GLY A 28 -4.50 3.42 22.14
C GLY A 28 -4.96 3.00 20.73
N ASP A 29 -4.19 2.20 20.01
CA ASP A 29 -4.49 1.76 18.65
C ASP A 29 -4.52 0.23 18.54
N LEU A 30 -5.69 -0.36 18.67
CA LEU A 30 -5.88 -1.81 18.65
C LEU A 30 -5.42 -2.45 17.32
N THR A 31 -5.45 -1.70 16.22
CA THR A 31 -5.03 -2.20 14.91
C THR A 31 -3.52 -2.41 14.88
N PHE A 32 -2.74 -1.39 15.27
CA PHE A 32 -1.28 -1.48 15.29
C PHE A 32 -0.72 -2.30 16.46
N TRP A 33 -1.48 -2.44 17.54
CA TRP A 33 -1.12 -3.36 18.63
C TRP A 33 -0.93 -4.78 18.12
N HIS A 34 -1.70 -5.20 17.12
CA HIS A 34 -1.64 -6.52 16.51
C HIS A 34 -0.79 -6.58 15.22
N PHE A 35 0.03 -5.55 14.95
CA PHE A 35 0.89 -5.55 13.77
C PHE A 35 1.64 -6.90 13.62
N PRO A 36 1.68 -7.51 12.42
CA PRO A 36 1.24 -6.99 11.12
C PRO A 36 -0.23 -7.29 10.76
N ARG A 37 -1.02 -7.87 11.67
CA ARG A 37 -2.38 -8.36 11.36
C ARG A 37 -3.40 -7.23 11.31
N GLY A 38 -4.18 -7.20 10.21
CA GLY A 38 -5.32 -6.30 10.06
C GLY A 38 -4.95 -4.83 9.80
N CYS A 39 -3.68 -4.48 9.64
CA CYS A 39 -3.21 -3.12 9.45
C CYS A 39 -2.51 -2.88 8.10
N CYS A 40 -2.61 -3.82 7.15
CA CYS A 40 -1.88 -3.74 5.88
C CYS A 40 -2.17 -2.44 5.11
N GLY A 41 -3.42 -1.98 5.06
CA GLY A 41 -3.78 -0.73 4.40
C GLY A 41 -3.13 0.50 5.07
N ASP A 42 -3.30 0.65 6.38
CA ASP A 42 -2.71 1.74 7.15
C ASP A 42 -1.18 1.73 7.05
N THR A 43 -0.58 0.53 7.13
CA THR A 43 0.87 0.35 6.98
C THR A 43 1.38 0.82 5.62
N CYS A 44 0.62 0.61 4.54
CA CYS A 44 0.96 1.14 3.22
C CYS A 44 1.06 2.67 3.23
N TYR A 45 0.11 3.39 3.83
CA TYR A 45 0.17 4.85 3.90
C TYR A 45 1.34 5.36 4.74
N LEU A 46 1.63 4.70 5.87
CA LEU A 46 2.76 5.04 6.73
C LEU A 46 4.09 4.80 6.00
N LEU A 47 4.26 3.63 5.39
CA LEU A 47 5.47 3.29 4.64
C LEU A 47 5.65 4.20 3.42
N ALA A 48 4.57 4.56 2.71
CA ALA A 48 4.62 5.48 1.59
C ALA A 48 5.12 6.86 2.00
N SER A 49 4.69 7.37 3.17
CA SER A 49 5.22 8.64 3.72
C SER A 49 6.73 8.57 3.94
N PHE A 50 7.20 7.51 4.57
CA PHE A 50 8.63 7.30 4.82
C PHE A 50 9.44 7.18 3.52
N LEU A 51 8.99 6.33 2.60
CA LEU A 51 9.68 6.12 1.31
C LEU A 51 9.75 7.41 0.47
N LYS A 52 8.72 8.25 0.56
CA LYS A 52 8.68 9.54 -0.13
C LYS A 52 9.78 10.50 0.33
N GLU A 53 10.19 10.45 1.58
CA GLU A 53 11.32 11.25 2.11
C GLU A 53 12.65 10.87 1.41
N TYR A 54 12.74 9.66 0.88
CA TYR A 54 13.87 9.16 0.09
C TYR A 54 13.66 9.25 -1.42
N GLY A 55 12.60 9.96 -1.87
CA GLY A 55 12.29 10.15 -3.29
C GLY A 55 11.67 8.93 -3.97
N VAL A 56 11.12 7.98 -3.22
CA VAL A 56 10.40 6.82 -3.76
C VAL A 56 8.89 7.10 -3.75
N GLU A 57 8.33 7.33 -4.92
CA GLU A 57 6.88 7.41 -5.10
C GLU A 57 6.28 6.01 -5.20
N THR A 58 5.08 5.84 -4.65
CA THR A 58 4.43 4.54 -4.58
C THR A 58 2.97 4.59 -5.01
N ILE A 59 2.48 3.43 -5.44
CA ILE A 59 1.09 3.16 -5.75
C ILE A 59 0.57 2.23 -4.66
N TYR A 60 -0.52 2.63 -4.01
CA TYR A 60 -1.29 1.76 -3.13
C TYR A 60 -2.04 0.73 -3.97
N VAL A 61 -1.98 -0.52 -3.58
CA VAL A 61 -2.71 -1.61 -4.23
C VAL A 61 -3.45 -2.41 -3.17
N CYS A 62 -4.73 -2.68 -3.41
CA CYS A 62 -5.53 -3.53 -2.57
C CYS A 62 -6.25 -4.59 -3.41
N GLY A 63 -6.30 -5.82 -2.90
CA GLY A 63 -6.94 -6.93 -3.59
C GLY A 63 -7.50 -7.98 -2.64
N ASN A 64 -8.34 -8.85 -3.19
CA ASN A 64 -8.96 -9.95 -2.47
C ASN A 64 -8.50 -11.30 -2.98
N ARG A 65 -8.25 -12.24 -2.06
CA ARG A 65 -8.05 -13.66 -2.33
C ARG A 65 -9.08 -14.45 -1.51
N GLY A 66 -10.19 -14.81 -2.14
CA GLY A 66 -11.33 -15.38 -1.42
C GLY A 66 -11.92 -14.36 -0.41
N ARG A 67 -11.92 -14.71 0.87
CA ARG A 67 -12.40 -13.84 1.96
C ARG A 67 -11.31 -12.96 2.57
N GLN A 68 -10.07 -13.11 2.15
CA GLN A 68 -8.93 -12.36 2.67
C GLN A 68 -8.69 -11.15 1.78
N SER A 69 -8.61 -9.96 2.38
CA SER A 69 -8.12 -8.76 1.73
C SER A 69 -6.68 -8.49 2.13
N HIS A 70 -5.91 -7.92 1.23
CA HIS A 70 -4.55 -7.51 1.50
C HIS A 70 -4.20 -6.24 0.72
N ALA A 71 -3.34 -5.40 1.31
CA ALA A 71 -2.83 -4.20 0.67
C ALA A 71 -1.31 -4.20 0.70
N TRP A 72 -0.70 -3.69 -0.37
CA TRP A 72 0.74 -3.52 -0.53
C TRP A 72 1.05 -2.29 -1.36
N LEU A 73 2.31 -1.92 -1.46
CA LEU A 73 2.77 -0.85 -2.34
C LEU A 73 3.42 -1.40 -3.61
N VAL A 74 3.37 -0.61 -4.66
CA VAL A 74 4.15 -0.80 -5.89
C VAL A 74 4.93 0.49 -6.15
N VAL A 75 6.21 0.39 -6.48
CA VAL A 75 7.03 1.56 -6.84
C VAL A 75 6.50 2.21 -8.11
N ASN A 76 6.22 3.50 -8.06
CA ASN A 76 5.76 4.29 -9.20
C ASN A 76 6.95 4.81 -9.99
N ASP A 77 7.52 3.97 -10.84
CA ASP A 77 8.65 4.29 -11.71
C ASP A 77 8.41 3.86 -13.16
N HIS A 78 9.47 3.90 -13.98
CA HIS A 78 9.41 3.54 -15.40
C HIS A 78 8.94 2.11 -15.70
N ARG A 79 8.90 1.21 -14.71
CA ARG A 79 8.38 -0.17 -14.82
C ARG A 79 6.87 -0.22 -14.88
N VAL A 80 6.22 0.79 -14.33
CA VAL A 80 4.75 0.89 -14.25
C VAL A 80 4.22 1.63 -15.47
N LYS A 81 3.24 1.02 -16.12
CA LYS A 81 2.51 1.66 -17.22
C LYS A 81 1.61 2.76 -16.67
N GLN A 82 1.73 3.97 -17.22
CA GLN A 82 0.81 5.05 -16.83
C GLN A 82 -0.64 4.65 -17.14
N PRO A 83 -1.58 4.95 -16.25
CA PRO A 83 -2.99 4.65 -16.45
C PRO A 83 -3.51 5.39 -17.69
N ASN A 84 -4.34 4.71 -18.49
CA ASN A 84 -5.00 5.35 -19.62
C ASN A 84 -6.29 6.04 -19.13
N PRO A 85 -6.36 7.37 -19.12
CA PRO A 85 -7.53 8.10 -18.62
C PRO A 85 -8.81 7.82 -19.42
N HIS A 86 -8.68 7.35 -20.66
CA HIS A 86 -9.84 6.98 -21.50
C HIS A 86 -10.44 5.60 -21.16
N LEU A 87 -9.74 4.76 -20.38
CA LEU A 87 -10.21 3.44 -19.96
C LEU A 87 -10.85 3.43 -18.58
N VAL A 88 -10.75 4.52 -17.83
CA VAL A 88 -11.28 4.63 -16.46
C VAL A 88 -12.80 4.38 -16.39
N GLY A 89 -13.55 4.68 -17.44
CA GLY A 89 -14.99 4.42 -17.52
C GLY A 89 -15.38 3.01 -17.99
N VAL A 90 -14.41 2.14 -18.33
CA VAL A 90 -14.66 0.84 -18.96
C VAL A 90 -14.46 -0.33 -18.00
N ASP A 91 -13.77 -0.11 -16.86
CA ASP A 91 -13.59 -1.13 -15.84
C ASP A 91 -14.97 -1.55 -15.27
N PRO A 92 -15.32 -2.86 -15.27
CA PRO A 92 -16.60 -3.36 -14.74
C PRO A 92 -16.87 -2.92 -13.29
N GLN A 93 -15.85 -2.76 -12.49
CA GLN A 93 -15.92 -2.32 -11.10
C GLN A 93 -16.34 -0.86 -11.00
N TYR A 94 -15.85 0.01 -11.90
CA TYR A 94 -16.28 1.41 -11.99
C TYR A 94 -17.72 1.55 -12.47
N ARG A 95 -18.16 0.70 -13.42
CA ARG A 95 -19.56 0.68 -13.85
C ARG A 95 -20.49 0.32 -12.71
N GLN A 96 -20.08 -0.60 -11.84
CA GLN A 96 -20.88 -0.99 -10.67
C GLN A 96 -20.94 0.15 -9.63
N LEU A 97 -19.83 0.86 -9.38
CA LEU A 97 -19.80 2.01 -8.48
C LEU A 97 -20.63 3.18 -9.03
N ILE A 98 -20.52 3.50 -10.31
CA ILE A 98 -21.32 4.52 -10.99
C ILE A 98 -22.81 4.14 -10.97
N SER A 99 -23.14 2.85 -11.18
CA SER A 99 -24.50 2.35 -11.11
C SER A 99 -25.12 2.45 -9.71
N LEU A 100 -24.32 2.28 -8.66
CA LEU A 100 -24.78 2.32 -7.26
C LEU A 100 -24.91 3.73 -6.70
N TYR A 101 -24.05 4.64 -7.12
CA TYR A 101 -23.87 5.96 -6.48
C TYR A 101 -24.08 7.16 -7.40
N GLY A 102 -24.35 6.93 -8.70
CA GLY A 102 -24.62 7.98 -9.68
C GLY A 102 -23.39 8.67 -10.28
N ASN A 103 -23.63 9.60 -11.21
CA ASN A 103 -22.57 10.27 -11.99
C ASN A 103 -21.67 11.20 -11.14
N ASP A 104 -22.13 11.66 -9.97
CA ASP A 104 -21.33 12.53 -9.09
C ASP A 104 -20.06 11.86 -8.59
N ILE A 105 -20.07 10.51 -8.50
CA ILE A 105 -18.86 9.74 -8.17
C ILE A 105 -17.91 9.63 -9.38
N ALA A 106 -18.42 9.67 -10.60
CA ALA A 106 -17.58 9.63 -11.80
C ALA A 106 -16.60 10.83 -11.88
N GLU A 107 -16.95 11.97 -11.29
CA GLU A 107 -16.08 13.15 -11.20
C GLU A 107 -15.06 13.05 -10.08
N THR A 108 -15.37 12.30 -9.00
CA THR A 108 -14.49 12.06 -7.86
C THR A 108 -13.60 10.82 -8.03
N ILE A 109 -13.90 9.94 -8.98
CA ILE A 109 -13.04 8.81 -9.32
C ILE A 109 -11.74 9.38 -9.93
N ASP A 110 -10.70 9.32 -9.13
CA ASP A 110 -9.38 9.82 -9.50
C ASP A 110 -8.94 9.19 -10.83
N LYS A 111 -8.65 10.08 -11.83
CA LYS A 111 -8.16 9.70 -13.16
C LYS A 111 -6.79 9.01 -13.13
N THR A 112 -6.22 8.85 -11.94
CA THR A 112 -4.90 8.25 -11.67
C THR A 112 -4.96 6.80 -11.21
N ARG A 113 -6.08 6.11 -11.36
CA ARG A 113 -6.19 4.70 -10.93
C ARG A 113 -5.51 3.75 -11.91
N TYR A 114 -4.82 2.78 -11.34
CA TYR A 114 -4.08 1.75 -12.06
C TYR A 114 -4.88 0.44 -12.11
N THR A 115 -4.67 -0.31 -13.19
CA THR A 115 -5.19 -1.67 -13.35
C THR A 115 -4.12 -2.71 -13.03
N ALA A 116 -4.53 -3.97 -12.83
CA ALA A 116 -3.58 -5.07 -12.66
C ALA A 116 -2.59 -5.21 -13.82
N ARG A 117 -3.01 -4.82 -15.04
CA ARG A 117 -2.17 -4.84 -16.24
C ARG A 117 -1.09 -3.77 -16.20
N ASP A 118 -1.41 -2.58 -15.69
CA ASP A 118 -0.46 -1.47 -15.58
C ASP A 118 0.66 -1.80 -14.59
N LEU A 119 0.35 -2.59 -13.55
CA LEU A 119 1.25 -2.98 -12.47
C LEU A 119 1.99 -4.31 -12.70
N THR A 120 1.92 -4.89 -13.91
CA THR A 120 2.49 -6.23 -14.19
C THR A 120 4.00 -6.30 -13.94
N HIS A 121 4.71 -5.23 -14.23
CA HIS A 121 6.17 -5.12 -14.10
C HIS A 121 6.61 -4.23 -12.93
N GLY A 122 5.67 -3.74 -12.12
CA GLY A 122 5.98 -2.90 -10.96
C GLY A 122 6.70 -3.67 -9.86
N LEU A 123 7.59 -3.00 -9.14
CA LEU A 123 8.26 -3.53 -7.97
C LEU A 123 7.32 -3.48 -6.76
N VAL A 124 6.95 -4.62 -6.24
CA VAL A 124 6.14 -4.74 -5.01
C VAL A 124 6.98 -4.44 -3.79
N ILE A 125 6.41 -3.70 -2.84
CA ILE A 125 6.94 -3.49 -1.49
C ILE A 125 5.85 -3.88 -0.50
N ASP A 126 6.13 -4.84 0.38
CA ASP A 126 5.20 -5.30 1.40
C ASP A 126 5.96 -5.62 2.69
N ILE A 127 5.48 -5.07 3.81
CA ILE A 127 6.06 -5.30 5.14
C ILE A 127 5.04 -5.93 6.10
N THR A 128 3.96 -6.52 5.56
CA THR A 128 2.88 -7.15 6.35
C THR A 128 2.45 -8.51 5.80
N ALA A 129 3.15 -9.05 4.79
CA ALA A 129 2.77 -10.30 4.13
C ALA A 129 2.92 -11.54 5.04
N ASP A 130 3.72 -11.46 6.11
CA ASP A 130 3.90 -12.53 7.09
C ASP A 130 2.63 -12.88 7.89
N GLN A 131 1.60 -12.05 7.84
CA GLN A 131 0.26 -12.45 8.30
C GLN A 131 -0.36 -13.60 7.46
N PHE A 132 0.23 -13.93 6.32
CA PHE A 132 -0.19 -14.97 5.37
C PHE A 132 0.90 -16.02 5.10
N ASP A 133 1.85 -16.17 6.01
CA ASP A 133 3.00 -17.08 5.91
C ASP A 133 3.99 -16.74 4.79
N GLU A 134 3.97 -15.48 4.31
CA GLU A 134 4.93 -14.94 3.36
C GLU A 134 6.10 -14.22 4.10
N PRO A 135 7.19 -13.83 3.40
CA PRO A 135 8.27 -13.07 4.03
C PRO A 135 7.80 -11.80 4.73
N ALA A 136 8.37 -11.50 5.89
CA ALA A 136 8.02 -10.33 6.71
C ALA A 136 8.30 -8.99 5.99
N VAL A 137 9.32 -8.95 5.16
CA VAL A 137 9.61 -7.85 4.23
C VAL A 137 9.79 -8.46 2.84
N TYR A 138 9.02 -7.99 1.90
CA TYR A 138 9.13 -8.37 0.50
C TYR A 138 9.37 -7.14 -0.37
N VAL A 139 10.42 -7.16 -1.15
CA VAL A 139 10.67 -6.21 -2.23
C VAL A 139 11.09 -7.00 -3.46
N GLY A 140 10.29 -6.96 -4.50
CA GLY A 140 10.55 -7.77 -5.69
C GLY A 140 9.44 -7.70 -6.73
N ASN A 141 9.63 -8.43 -7.82
CA ASN A 141 8.60 -8.56 -8.83
C ASN A 141 7.36 -9.24 -8.27
N ARG A 142 6.21 -8.91 -8.83
CA ARG A 142 4.92 -9.50 -8.46
C ARG A 142 4.98 -11.03 -8.59
N ASN A 143 5.09 -11.74 -7.45
CA ASN A 143 5.14 -13.19 -7.37
C ASN A 143 3.73 -13.82 -7.40
N GLU A 144 3.64 -15.14 -7.22
CA GLU A 144 2.37 -15.87 -7.26
C GLU A 144 1.40 -15.44 -6.17
N PHE A 145 1.89 -15.10 -4.96
CA PHE A 145 1.05 -14.62 -3.86
C PHE A 145 0.23 -13.40 -4.30
N TYR A 146 0.90 -12.36 -4.83
CA TYR A 146 0.22 -11.13 -5.29
C TYR A 146 -0.62 -11.34 -6.55
N ARG A 147 -0.26 -12.28 -7.43
CA ARG A 147 -1.02 -12.59 -8.65
C ARG A 147 -2.37 -13.25 -8.35
N ARG A 148 -2.50 -13.95 -7.22
CA ARG A 148 -3.75 -14.59 -6.77
C ARG A 148 -4.77 -13.61 -6.21
N HIS A 149 -4.39 -12.34 -5.98
CA HIS A 149 -5.33 -11.32 -5.52
C HIS A 149 -6.01 -10.65 -6.70
N THR A 150 -7.34 -10.61 -6.66
CA THR A 150 -8.14 -9.78 -7.57
C THR A 150 -8.09 -8.35 -7.07
N PHE A 151 -7.53 -7.44 -7.86
CA PHE A 151 -7.45 -6.03 -7.50
C PHE A 151 -8.83 -5.39 -7.48
N TYR A 152 -9.08 -4.58 -6.48
CA TYR A 152 -10.25 -3.71 -6.47
C TYR A 152 -9.89 -2.23 -6.27
N ASP A 153 -8.69 -1.91 -5.85
CA ASP A 153 -8.21 -0.54 -5.76
C ASP A 153 -6.70 -0.45 -6.03
N ALA A 154 -6.30 0.49 -6.87
CA ALA A 154 -4.90 0.84 -7.09
C ALA A 154 -4.79 2.31 -7.52
N HIS A 155 -4.14 3.13 -6.68
CA HIS A 155 -4.00 4.58 -6.88
C HIS A 155 -2.66 5.09 -6.35
N ILE A 156 -2.24 6.30 -6.77
CA ILE A 156 -1.03 6.94 -6.25
C ILE A 156 -1.15 7.08 -4.73
N CYS A 157 -0.17 6.57 -4.01
CA CYS A 157 -0.12 6.66 -2.56
C CYS A 157 0.62 7.93 -2.12
N ASN A 158 -0.13 8.95 -1.73
CA ASN A 158 0.45 10.22 -1.29
C ASN A 158 0.94 10.22 0.16
N GLY A 159 0.82 9.09 0.85
CA GLY A 159 1.18 8.94 2.25
C GLY A 159 0.04 9.27 3.21
N VAL A 160 0.40 9.67 4.42
CA VAL A 160 -0.55 9.86 5.52
C VAL A 160 -1.34 11.15 5.37
N HIS A 161 -2.67 11.09 5.52
CA HIS A 161 -3.57 12.25 5.46
C HIS A 161 -4.42 12.42 6.72
N GLU A 162 -4.64 11.34 7.48
CA GLU A 162 -5.53 11.32 8.63
C GLU A 162 -4.78 11.61 9.93
N TYR A 163 -5.47 12.24 10.89
CA TYR A 163 -4.89 12.58 12.20
C TYR A 163 -4.33 11.35 12.93
N ARG A 164 -5.08 10.23 12.93
CA ARG A 164 -4.68 8.97 13.57
C ARG A 164 -3.36 8.44 12.99
N LEU A 165 -3.25 8.34 11.65
CA LEU A 165 -2.05 7.85 10.99
C LEU A 165 -0.88 8.82 11.14
N ASN A 166 -1.13 10.14 11.15
CA ASN A 166 -0.09 11.13 11.42
C ASN A 166 0.50 10.98 12.83
N LYS A 167 -0.35 10.68 13.83
CA LYS A 167 0.11 10.39 15.19
C LYS A 167 0.98 9.14 15.21
N LEU A 168 0.51 8.03 14.62
CA LEU A 168 1.27 6.78 14.51
C LEU A 168 2.62 6.98 13.79
N TYR A 169 2.62 7.74 12.69
CA TYR A 169 3.85 8.02 11.95
C TYR A 169 4.89 8.72 12.83
N ARG A 170 4.49 9.71 13.63
CA ARG A 170 5.40 10.41 14.55
C ARG A 170 5.96 9.47 15.62
N GLU A 171 5.10 8.62 16.19
CA GLU A 171 5.52 7.62 17.19
C GLU A 171 6.53 6.63 16.60
N ILE A 172 6.31 6.16 15.36
CA ILE A 172 7.23 5.27 14.64
C ILE A 172 8.54 6.00 14.29
N ALA A 173 8.45 7.27 13.87
CA ALA A 173 9.61 8.05 13.43
C ALA A 173 10.67 8.23 14.53
N GLU A 174 10.30 8.18 15.80
CA GLU A 174 11.25 8.22 16.93
C GLU A 174 12.20 7.01 16.96
N PHE A 175 11.88 5.93 16.24
CA PHE A 175 12.66 4.70 16.15
C PHE A 175 13.34 4.48 14.80
N LEU A 176 13.28 5.45 13.90
CA LEU A 176 13.99 5.43 12.63
C LEU A 176 15.45 5.86 12.85
N SER A 177 16.30 4.92 13.16
CA SER A 177 17.75 5.14 13.35
C SER A 177 18.59 4.27 12.42
#